data_78e9d44bae9628eb6db899a85c90521e
#
_entry.id   78e9d44bae9628eb6db899a85c90521e
#
_cell.length_a   1.000
_cell.length_b   1.000
_cell.length_c   1.000
_cell.angle_alpha   90.00
_cell.angle_beta   90.00
_cell.angle_gamma   90.00
#
_symmetry.space_group_name_H-M   'P 1'
#
loop_
_entity.id
_entity.type
_entity.pdbx_description
1 polymer ?
#
loop_
_entity_poly.entity_id
_entity_poly.type
_entity_poly.pdbx_seq_one_letter_code
_entity_poly.pdbx_strand_id
1 'polypeptide(L)'
;MPGNFIEGVKTLIVRELSDVIGSWRHAKGDGWESRRIVLADDQMGCSLHDTLVKEGAELHLEYKDHLESNYCIEGEGEVVNVATGEVWPIRPGVMCALNKHDRQMLRALKGDPGLICAFTPALSGNETHDADGGY
;
A
#
# COMPACT_ATOMS: atom_id res chain seq x y z
N MET A 1 -24.89 14.59 -12.67
CA MET A 1 -24.25 14.67 -12.90
C MET A 1 -23.48 14.44 -12.84
N PRO A 2 -23.46 13.89 -12.92
CA PRO A 2 -22.52 13.40 -12.37
C PRO A 2 -21.40 14.19 -12.48
N GLY A 3 -20.67 14.27 -11.77
CA GLY A 3 -19.50 14.93 -11.66
C GLY A 3 -19.28 15.98 -12.68
N ASN A 4 -18.56 16.92 -12.39
CA ASN A 4 -18.24 17.96 -13.32
C ASN A 4 -17.08 17.50 -14.18
N PHE A 5 -17.24 17.57 -15.50
CA PHE A 5 -16.19 17.24 -16.42
C PHE A 5 -15.73 18.49 -17.15
N ILE A 6 -14.43 18.63 -17.27
CA ILE A 6 -13.81 19.63 -18.12
C ILE A 6 -12.83 18.83 -18.98
N GLU A 7 -13.16 18.63 -20.26
CA GLU A 7 -12.33 17.85 -21.17
C GLU A 7 -11.94 16.47 -20.63
N GLY A 8 -12.89 15.78 -19.99
CA GLY A 8 -12.64 14.47 -19.40
C GLY A 8 -12.00 14.51 -18.02
N VAL A 9 -11.72 15.67 -17.49
CA VAL A 9 -11.16 15.82 -16.14
C VAL A 9 -12.28 15.96 -15.15
N LYS A 10 -12.33 15.09 -14.16
CA LYS A 10 -13.30 15.17 -13.07
C LYS A 10 -12.84 16.21 -12.06
N THR A 11 -13.78 17.00 -11.57
CA THR A 11 -13.51 17.95 -10.49
C THR A 11 -13.71 17.33 -9.12
N LEU A 12 -14.22 16.10 -9.06
CA LEU A 12 -14.40 15.33 -7.83
C LEU A 12 -14.31 13.85 -8.20
N ILE A 13 -13.52 13.11 -7.45
CA ILE A 13 -13.34 11.67 -7.65
C ILE A 13 -13.99 10.95 -6.48
N VAL A 14 -14.91 10.04 -6.78
CA VAL A 14 -15.53 9.16 -5.79
C VAL A 14 -15.43 7.74 -6.32
N ARG A 15 -14.88 6.83 -5.51
CA ARG A 15 -14.74 5.41 -5.84
C ARG A 15 -15.14 4.57 -4.66
N GLU A 16 -15.79 3.47 -4.93
CA GLU A 16 -16.01 2.43 -3.93
C GLU A 16 -14.94 1.36 -4.10
N LEU A 17 -14.60 0.68 -3.02
CA LEU A 17 -13.63 -0.42 -3.08
C LEU A 17 -14.07 -1.48 -4.08
N SER A 18 -15.37 -1.74 -4.18
CA SER A 18 -15.93 -2.71 -5.15
C SER A 18 -15.62 -2.33 -6.61
N ASP A 19 -15.42 -1.05 -6.90
CA ASP A 19 -15.04 -0.61 -8.24
C ASP A 19 -13.57 -0.92 -8.55
N VAL A 20 -12.77 -1.04 -7.51
CA VAL A 20 -11.33 -1.27 -7.63
C VAL A 20 -11.01 -2.76 -7.69
N ILE A 21 -11.70 -3.57 -6.87
CA ILE A 21 -11.47 -5.02 -6.81
C ILE A 21 -11.74 -5.64 -8.18
N GLY A 22 -10.75 -6.36 -8.69
CA GLY A 22 -10.83 -7.01 -9.99
C GLY A 22 -10.58 -6.08 -11.17
N SER A 23 -10.33 -4.79 -10.93
CA SER A 23 -10.01 -3.83 -11.98
C SER A 23 -8.49 -3.77 -12.21
N TRP A 24 -8.07 -2.92 -13.15
CA TRP A 24 -6.65 -2.70 -13.39
C TRP A 24 -5.93 -2.06 -12.19
N ARG A 25 -6.69 -1.51 -11.25
CA ARG A 25 -6.18 -0.92 -10.02
C ARG A 25 -5.91 -1.96 -8.92
N HIS A 26 -6.26 -3.21 -9.15
CA HIS A 26 -6.10 -4.29 -8.20
C HIS A 26 -4.85 -5.09 -8.55
N ALA A 27 -3.81 -4.98 -7.73
CA ALA A 27 -2.58 -5.73 -7.90
C ALA A 27 -2.50 -6.83 -6.85
N LYS A 28 -1.93 -7.97 -7.24
CA LYS A 28 -1.73 -9.12 -6.36
C LYS A 28 -0.33 -9.67 -6.52
N GLY A 29 0.19 -10.21 -5.45
CA GLY A 29 1.45 -10.93 -5.47
C GLY A 29 1.40 -12.08 -4.49
N ASP A 30 2.56 -12.68 -4.21
CA ASP A 30 2.63 -13.77 -3.25
C ASP A 30 2.45 -13.23 -1.84
N GLY A 31 1.32 -13.57 -1.23
CA GLY A 31 1.00 -13.20 0.15
C GLY A 31 0.47 -11.78 0.32
N TRP A 32 0.14 -11.07 -0.73
CA TRP A 32 -0.40 -9.72 -0.61
C TRP A 32 -1.36 -9.37 -1.74
N GLU A 33 -2.25 -8.40 -1.45
CA GLU A 33 -3.12 -7.75 -2.44
C GLU A 33 -3.09 -6.26 -2.17
N SER A 34 -3.04 -5.48 -3.24
CA SER A 34 -3.08 -4.02 -3.16
C SER A 34 -4.25 -3.51 -4.00
N ARG A 35 -5.28 -2.97 -3.32
CA ARG A 35 -6.41 -2.33 -3.99
C ARG A 35 -6.10 -0.85 -4.02
N ARG A 36 -5.74 -0.36 -5.20
CA ARG A 36 -5.15 0.96 -5.39
C ARG A 36 -6.23 1.97 -5.74
N ILE A 37 -6.68 2.69 -4.73
CA ILE A 37 -7.84 3.58 -4.85
C ILE A 37 -7.48 4.97 -5.36
N VAL A 38 -6.25 5.43 -5.16
CA VAL A 38 -5.71 6.65 -5.76
C VAL A 38 -4.37 6.34 -6.37
N LEU A 39 -4.17 6.70 -7.61
CA LEU A 39 -2.92 6.49 -8.33
C LEU A 39 -2.46 7.79 -8.99
N ALA A 40 -1.30 7.73 -9.65
CA ALA A 40 -0.69 8.92 -10.26
C ALA A 40 -1.60 9.62 -11.27
N ASP A 41 -2.41 8.87 -12.01
CA ASP A 41 -3.31 9.44 -13.02
C ASP A 41 -4.47 10.24 -12.40
N ASP A 42 -4.71 10.09 -11.11
CA ASP A 42 -5.69 10.90 -10.40
C ASP A 42 -5.16 12.29 -10.01
N GLN A 43 -3.87 12.51 -10.17
CA GLN A 43 -3.21 13.81 -9.97
C GLN A 43 -3.36 14.40 -8.57
N MET A 44 -3.32 13.52 -7.56
CA MET A 44 -3.40 13.92 -6.15
C MET A 44 -2.03 14.06 -5.50
N GLY A 45 -0.94 13.75 -6.21
CA GLY A 45 0.42 13.85 -5.69
C GLY A 45 0.86 12.67 -4.83
N CYS A 46 -0.04 11.79 -4.47
CA CYS A 46 0.25 10.56 -3.74
C CYS A 46 -0.63 9.45 -4.26
N SER A 47 -0.31 8.21 -3.93
CA SER A 47 -1.22 7.09 -4.16
C SER A 47 -1.70 6.55 -2.83
N LEU A 48 -2.91 5.99 -2.82
CA LEU A 48 -3.56 5.46 -1.63
C LEU A 48 -4.03 4.05 -1.92
N HIS A 49 -3.64 3.11 -1.07
CA HIS A 49 -3.86 1.69 -1.29
C HIS A 49 -4.52 1.06 -0.08
N ASP A 50 -5.51 0.21 -0.33
CA ASP A 50 -6.09 -0.68 0.67
C ASP A 50 -5.40 -2.03 0.47
N THR A 51 -4.52 -2.40 1.39
CA THR A 51 -3.63 -3.54 1.23
C THR A 51 -3.98 -4.64 2.23
N LEU A 52 -3.99 -5.87 1.75
CA LEU A 52 -4.10 -7.06 2.60
C LEU A 52 -2.83 -7.87 2.50
N VAL A 53 -2.36 -8.33 3.65
CA VAL A 53 -1.21 -9.23 3.73
C VAL A 53 -1.71 -10.53 4.34
N LYS A 54 -1.44 -11.65 3.70
CA LYS A 54 -1.94 -12.94 4.17
C LYS A 54 -1.22 -13.41 5.41
N GLU A 55 -1.96 -13.97 6.36
CA GLU A 55 -1.39 -14.57 7.56
C GLU A 55 -0.28 -15.55 7.19
N GLY A 56 0.86 -15.42 7.87
CA GLY A 56 2.05 -16.23 7.61
C GLY A 56 2.97 -15.68 6.55
N ALA A 57 2.56 -14.64 5.82
CA ALA A 57 3.42 -14.04 4.80
C ALA A 57 4.51 -13.18 5.40
N GLU A 58 5.66 -13.15 4.72
CA GLU A 58 6.75 -12.24 5.01
C GLU A 58 7.03 -11.44 3.76
N LEU A 59 6.93 -10.12 3.87
CA LEU A 59 7.19 -9.23 2.75
C LEU A 59 8.45 -8.42 3.02
N HIS A 60 9.38 -8.45 2.08
CA HIS A 60 10.53 -7.55 2.10
C HIS A 60 10.14 -6.26 1.39
N LEU A 61 10.34 -5.14 2.08
CA LEU A 61 9.92 -3.83 1.61
C LEU A 61 11.15 -2.94 1.48
N GLU A 62 11.41 -2.49 0.27
CA GLU A 62 12.48 -1.54 0.00
C GLU A 62 12.05 -0.69 -1.20
N TYR A 63 11.67 0.54 -0.93
CA TYR A 63 11.19 1.45 -1.96
C TYR A 63 12.24 2.52 -2.20
N LYS A 64 12.97 2.40 -3.30
CA LYS A 64 14.09 3.31 -3.60
C LYS A 64 13.63 4.66 -4.11
N ASP A 65 12.48 4.68 -4.75
CA ASP A 65 11.93 5.87 -5.41
C ASP A 65 10.70 6.44 -4.72
N HIS A 66 10.24 5.82 -3.64
CA HIS A 66 9.01 6.20 -2.95
C HIS A 66 9.21 6.17 -1.44
N LEU A 67 8.45 6.99 -0.74
CA LEU A 67 8.26 6.87 0.70
C LEU A 67 6.87 6.31 0.95
N GLU A 68 6.72 5.51 1.98
CA GLU A 68 5.44 4.90 2.32
C GLU A 68 5.06 5.18 3.76
N SER A 69 3.78 5.49 3.99
CA SER A 69 3.16 5.43 5.31
C SER A 69 2.08 4.36 5.25
N ASN A 70 1.97 3.55 6.27
CA ASN A 70 0.87 2.59 6.36
C ASN A 70 0.23 2.62 7.74
N TYR A 71 -1.07 2.36 7.76
CA TYR A 71 -1.88 2.39 8.97
C TYR A 71 -2.67 1.09 9.05
N CYS A 72 -2.46 0.34 10.12
CA CYS A 72 -3.10 -0.96 10.30
C CYS A 72 -4.55 -0.78 10.77
N ILE A 73 -5.47 -1.46 10.11
CA ILE A 73 -6.90 -1.44 10.46
C ILE A 73 -7.43 -2.81 10.87
N GLU A 74 -6.74 -3.89 10.53
CA GLU A 74 -7.13 -5.26 10.87
C GLU A 74 -5.90 -6.13 11.04
N GLY A 75 -6.05 -7.22 11.78
CA GLY A 75 -5.00 -8.23 11.93
C GLY A 75 -3.84 -7.78 12.79
N GLU A 76 -2.86 -8.65 12.90
CA GLU A 76 -1.66 -8.41 13.69
C GLU A 76 -0.44 -8.89 12.93
N GLY A 77 0.63 -8.14 13.06
CA GLY A 77 1.89 -8.47 12.45
C GLY A 77 3.03 -7.79 13.18
N GLU A 78 4.16 -7.72 12.50
CA GLU A 78 5.31 -6.98 13.01
C GLU A 78 6.12 -6.45 11.82
N VAL A 79 6.81 -5.34 12.06
CA VAL A 79 7.77 -4.81 11.10
C VAL A 79 9.16 -4.93 11.71
N VAL A 80 10.10 -5.36 10.89
CA VAL A 80 11.49 -5.58 11.29
C VAL A 80 12.38 -4.65 10.48
N ASN A 81 13.22 -3.90 11.18
CA ASN A 81 14.29 -3.16 10.51
C ASN A 81 15.41 -4.15 10.23
N VAL A 82 15.66 -4.47 8.97
CA VAL A 82 16.61 -5.52 8.60
C VAL A 82 18.03 -5.16 9.02
N ALA A 83 18.40 -3.87 8.96
CA ALA A 83 19.76 -3.43 9.30
C ALA A 83 20.04 -3.51 10.79
N THR A 84 19.05 -3.21 11.64
CA THR A 84 19.25 -3.14 13.09
C THR A 84 18.71 -4.35 13.85
N GLY A 85 17.78 -5.08 13.23
CA GLY A 85 17.07 -6.18 13.88
C GLY A 85 15.97 -5.74 14.82
N GLU A 86 15.71 -4.44 14.93
CA GLU A 86 14.60 -3.95 15.75
C GLU A 86 13.26 -4.42 15.20
N VAL A 87 12.34 -4.76 16.11
CA VAL A 87 11.03 -5.29 15.78
C VAL A 87 9.96 -4.45 16.47
N TRP A 88 8.92 -4.05 15.72
CA TRP A 88 7.78 -3.35 16.30
C TRP A 88 6.49 -4.10 15.96
N PRO A 89 5.58 -4.24 16.92
CA PRO A 89 4.29 -4.87 16.65
C PRO A 89 3.43 -3.98 15.78
N ILE A 90 2.68 -4.62 14.89
CA ILE A 90 1.68 -3.98 14.03
C ILE A 90 0.33 -4.55 14.42
N ARG A 91 -0.60 -3.68 14.80
CA ARG A 91 -1.97 -4.03 15.15
C ARG A 91 -2.87 -2.84 14.83
N PRO A 92 -4.20 -3.00 14.84
CA PRO A 92 -5.10 -1.89 14.52
C PRO A 92 -4.76 -0.63 15.34
N GLY A 93 -4.59 0.47 14.62
CA GLY A 93 -4.22 1.75 15.22
C GLY A 93 -2.72 2.08 15.14
N VAL A 94 -1.88 1.15 14.69
CA VAL A 94 -0.44 1.40 14.57
C VAL A 94 -0.10 1.91 13.18
N MET A 95 0.66 2.99 13.13
CA MET A 95 1.18 3.56 11.88
C MET A 95 2.67 3.22 11.78
N CYS A 96 3.11 2.88 10.58
CA CYS A 96 4.51 2.68 10.26
C CYS A 96 4.85 3.54 9.05
N ALA A 97 5.91 4.33 9.13
CA ALA A 97 6.35 5.16 8.02
C ALA A 97 7.75 4.73 7.60
N LEU A 98 7.88 4.32 6.34
CA LEU A 98 9.16 4.04 5.72
C LEU A 98 9.68 5.37 5.16
N ASN A 99 10.25 6.17 6.07
CA ASN A 99 10.65 7.53 5.77
C ASN A 99 12.08 7.64 5.23
N LYS A 100 12.72 6.50 5.00
CA LYS A 100 14.01 6.37 4.34
C LYS A 100 13.92 5.20 3.39
N HIS A 101 14.93 5.02 2.57
CA HIS A 101 14.91 3.97 1.55
C HIS A 101 15.57 2.68 2.05
N ASP A 102 15.49 2.43 3.35
CA ASP A 102 16.08 1.24 3.97
C ASP A 102 15.17 0.03 3.80
N ARG A 103 15.78 -1.15 3.88
CA ARG A 103 15.03 -2.40 3.79
C ARG A 103 14.32 -2.70 5.11
N GLN A 104 13.04 -3.01 5.01
CA GLN A 104 12.22 -3.45 6.12
C GLN A 104 11.59 -4.79 5.76
N MET A 105 11.11 -5.51 6.76
CA MET A 105 10.36 -6.75 6.54
C MET A 105 9.07 -6.70 7.33
N LEU A 106 7.95 -7.02 6.68
CA LEU A 106 6.65 -7.10 7.31
C LEU A 106 6.26 -8.56 7.43
N ARG A 107 5.93 -9.00 8.63
CA ARG A 107 5.41 -10.34 8.91
C ARG A 107 3.96 -10.26 9.32
N ALA A 108 3.12 -11.05 8.68
CA ALA A 108 1.71 -11.19 9.03
C ALA A 108 1.58 -12.35 10.01
N LEU A 109 1.25 -12.05 11.26
CA LEU A 109 1.26 -13.05 12.33
C LEU A 109 -0.11 -13.64 12.62
N LYS A 110 -1.17 -12.83 12.60
CA LYS A 110 -2.49 -13.30 12.98
C LYS A 110 -3.57 -12.55 12.21
N GLY A 111 -4.50 -13.29 11.63
CA GLY A 111 -5.46 -12.73 10.70
C GLY A 111 -4.72 -12.23 9.47
N ASP A 112 -5.43 -11.65 8.54
CA ASP A 112 -4.82 -11.03 7.37
C ASP A 112 -4.69 -9.53 7.67
N PRO A 113 -3.48 -9.02 8.01
CA PRO A 113 -3.33 -7.60 8.27
C PRO A 113 -3.86 -6.74 7.13
N GLY A 114 -4.74 -5.80 7.48
CA GLY A 114 -5.24 -4.80 6.56
C GLY A 114 -4.53 -3.48 6.83
N LEU A 115 -3.94 -2.91 5.79
CA LEU A 115 -3.15 -1.69 5.88
C LEU A 115 -3.64 -0.68 4.87
N ILE A 116 -3.85 0.56 5.32
CA ILE A 116 -4.07 1.67 4.41
C ILE A 116 -2.71 2.30 4.16
N CYS A 117 -2.26 2.25 2.92
CA CYS A 117 -0.92 2.67 2.54
C CYS A 117 -0.95 3.92 1.65
N ALA A 118 -0.08 4.87 1.94
CA ALA A 118 0.11 6.05 1.11
C ALA A 118 1.54 6.10 0.61
N PHE A 119 1.72 6.29 -0.69
CA PHE A 119 3.04 6.41 -1.32
C PHE A 119 3.24 7.80 -1.90
N THR A 120 4.43 8.35 -1.71
CA THR A 120 4.86 9.62 -2.27
C THR A 120 6.22 9.44 -2.94
N PRO A 121 6.40 9.80 -4.21
CA PRO A 121 5.36 10.16 -5.17
C PRO A 121 4.38 9.02 -5.44
N ALA A 122 3.28 9.33 -6.09
CA ALA A 122 2.25 8.36 -6.40
C ALA A 122 2.77 7.22 -7.29
N LEU A 123 2.26 5.99 -7.05
CA LEU A 123 2.50 4.87 -7.97
C LEU A 123 1.64 5.04 -9.21
N SER A 124 2.11 4.48 -10.33
CA SER A 124 1.39 4.54 -11.61
C SER A 124 0.25 3.54 -11.70
N GLY A 125 0.35 2.44 -10.98
CA GLY A 125 -0.61 1.34 -11.00
C GLY A 125 -0.07 0.05 -11.58
N ASN A 126 1.07 0.11 -12.25
CA ASN A 126 1.68 -1.07 -12.88
C ASN A 126 2.75 -1.71 -11.99
N GLU A 127 3.12 -1.05 -10.91
CA GLU A 127 4.18 -1.55 -10.05
C GLU A 127 3.71 -2.77 -9.26
N THR A 128 4.58 -3.76 -9.21
CA THR A 128 4.47 -4.90 -8.32
C THR A 128 5.80 -5.03 -7.59
N HIS A 129 5.80 -5.74 -6.46
CA HIS A 129 7.05 -5.95 -5.74
C HIS A 129 8.04 -6.70 -6.61
N ASP A 130 9.24 -6.14 -6.77
CA ASP A 130 10.32 -6.80 -7.48
C ASP A 130 11.00 -7.85 -6.56
N ALA A 131 12.09 -8.47 -7.03
CA ALA A 131 12.80 -9.49 -6.27
C ALA A 131 13.37 -8.97 -4.95
N ASP A 132 13.59 -7.67 -4.84
CA ASP A 132 14.13 -7.03 -3.63
C ASP A 132 13.03 -6.47 -2.74
N GLY A 133 11.77 -6.63 -3.12
CA GLY A 133 10.61 -6.15 -2.35
C GLY A 133 10.27 -4.69 -2.58
N GLY A 134 10.77 -4.10 -3.68
CA GLY A 134 10.54 -2.70 -4.01
C GLY A 134 9.66 -2.50 -5.22
N TYR A 135 9.40 -1.25 -5.51
CA TYR A 135 8.69 -0.83 -6.71
C TYR A 135 9.64 -0.07 -7.63
#